data_4cf10adb10b4541d63f5c29ff5c99f40
#
_entry.id   4cf10adb10b4541d63f5c29ff5c99f40
#
_cell.length_a   1.000
_cell.length_b   1.000
_cell.length_c   1.000
_cell.angle_alpha   90.00
_cell.angle_beta   90.00
_cell.angle_gamma   90.00
#
_symmetry.space_group_name_H-M   'P 1'
#
loop_
_entity.id
_entity.type
_entity.pdbx_description
1 polymer ?
#
loop_
_entity_poly.entity_id
_entity_poly.type
_entity_poly.pdbx_seq_one_letter_code
_entity_poly.pdbx_strand_id
1 'polypeptide(L)'
;MVRFTVEGTNSEVSETPRAITLQAAQETVDQWIKTIGVRYFDEMTNLAQLVEEVGEVARILSRTCGEQSYKKGQEPGDLADELADVLFVTICLANQSGINLTDAFQRNLAKKTGRDATRHQENPKLSARSKTISNE
;
A
#
# COMPACT_ATOMS: atom_id res chain seq x y z
N MET A 1 -25.47 55.73 -4.15
CA MET A 1 -25.34 54.47 -3.40
C MET A 1 -25.25 53.33 -4.40
N VAL A 2 -24.07 52.92 -4.76
CA VAL A 2 -23.81 51.91 -5.80
C VAL A 2 -23.44 50.61 -5.06
N ARG A 3 -24.26 49.55 -5.23
CA ARG A 3 -23.98 48.20 -4.74
C ARG A 3 -23.10 47.45 -5.76
N PHE A 4 -21.91 47.11 -5.38
CA PHE A 4 -21.10 46.11 -6.11
C PHE A 4 -21.44 44.73 -5.52
N THR A 5 -22.11 43.89 -6.32
CA THR A 5 -22.23 42.47 -6.12
C THR A 5 -21.01 41.82 -6.74
N VAL A 6 -20.11 41.29 -5.90
CA VAL A 6 -19.03 40.40 -6.35
C VAL A 6 -19.60 39.00 -6.43
N GLU A 7 -19.89 38.51 -7.63
CA GLU A 7 -20.14 37.10 -7.88
C GLU A 7 -18.79 36.35 -7.75
N GLY A 8 -18.64 35.65 -6.66
CA GLY A 8 -17.53 34.74 -6.46
C GLY A 8 -17.73 33.48 -7.29
N THR A 9 -16.99 33.36 -8.36
CA THR A 9 -16.84 32.07 -9.07
C THR A 9 -16.04 31.13 -8.20
N ASN A 10 -16.76 30.22 -7.53
CA ASN A 10 -16.15 29.11 -6.80
C ASN A 10 -15.68 28.09 -7.84
N SER A 11 -14.46 28.26 -8.35
CA SER A 11 -13.78 27.22 -9.12
C SER A 11 -13.31 26.17 -8.13
N GLU A 12 -14.08 25.10 -7.96
CA GLU A 12 -13.60 23.87 -7.38
C GLU A 12 -12.44 23.37 -8.25
N VAL A 13 -11.22 23.67 -7.83
CA VAL A 13 -10.02 23.05 -8.38
C VAL A 13 -10.06 21.62 -7.91
N SER A 14 -10.48 20.70 -8.77
CA SER A 14 -10.31 19.28 -8.58
C SER A 14 -8.80 19.01 -8.52
N GLU A 15 -8.23 19.05 -7.30
CA GLU A 15 -6.86 18.61 -7.07
C GLU A 15 -6.80 17.11 -7.34
N THR A 16 -6.32 16.75 -8.53
CA THR A 16 -5.92 15.37 -8.80
C THR A 16 -4.88 14.97 -7.73
N PRO A 17 -5.07 13.87 -7.01
CA PRO A 17 -4.13 13.46 -5.98
C PRO A 17 -2.72 13.44 -6.54
N ARG A 18 -1.81 14.23 -5.92
CA ARG A 18 -0.43 14.32 -6.36
C ARG A 18 0.24 12.96 -6.20
N ALA A 19 0.82 12.43 -7.28
CA ALA A 19 1.55 11.17 -7.21
C ALA A 19 2.66 11.27 -6.14
N ILE A 20 2.65 10.34 -5.18
CA ILE A 20 3.67 10.26 -4.14
C ILE A 20 4.73 9.22 -4.54
N THR A 21 6.02 9.59 -4.44
CA THR A 21 7.12 8.65 -4.63
C THR A 21 7.39 7.87 -3.34
N LEU A 22 8.11 6.75 -3.41
CA LEU A 22 8.53 6.02 -2.21
C LEU A 22 9.37 6.88 -1.28
N GLN A 23 10.26 7.69 -1.82
CA GLN A 23 11.05 8.64 -1.03
C GLN A 23 10.15 9.65 -0.32
N ALA A 24 9.23 10.28 -1.03
CA ALA A 24 8.29 11.23 -0.43
C ALA A 24 7.39 10.57 0.62
N ALA A 25 6.99 9.31 0.41
CA ALA A 25 6.25 8.54 1.41
C ALA A 25 7.09 8.31 2.69
N GLN A 26 8.38 7.94 2.56
CA GLN A 26 9.29 7.79 3.70
C GLN A 26 9.44 9.11 4.47
N GLU A 27 9.64 10.23 3.78
CA GLU A 27 9.75 11.55 4.38
C GLU A 27 8.44 11.97 5.08
N THR A 28 7.30 11.72 4.46
CA THR A 28 5.98 12.04 5.02
C THR A 28 5.70 11.22 6.29
N VAL A 29 5.98 9.92 6.27
CA VAL A 29 5.81 9.05 7.45
C VAL A 29 6.76 9.48 8.58
N ASP A 30 8.01 9.79 8.28
CA ASP A 30 8.97 10.28 9.28
C ASP A 30 8.50 11.57 9.95
N GLN A 31 8.01 12.52 9.16
CA GLN A 31 7.44 13.76 9.68
C GLN A 31 6.18 13.50 10.53
N TRP A 32 5.30 12.61 10.09
CA TRP A 32 4.09 12.25 10.84
C TRP A 32 4.44 11.58 12.17
N ILE A 33 5.39 10.66 12.19
CA ILE A 33 5.84 10.00 13.43
C ILE A 33 6.43 11.01 14.41
N LYS A 34 7.27 11.93 13.93
CA LYS A 34 7.93 12.93 14.79
C LYS A 34 6.99 14.01 15.32
N THR A 35 5.86 14.23 14.70
CA THR A 35 4.88 15.26 15.10
C THR A 35 3.67 14.65 15.81
N ILE A 36 2.93 13.76 15.15
CA ILE A 36 1.67 13.18 15.64
C ILE A 36 1.94 11.91 16.44
N GLY A 37 2.82 11.03 15.95
CA GLY A 37 3.14 9.76 16.56
C GLY A 37 4.08 9.86 17.77
N VAL A 38 4.63 11.05 18.03
CA VAL A 38 5.63 11.36 19.07
C VAL A 38 7.01 10.77 18.77
N ARG A 39 7.13 9.48 18.55
CA ARG A 39 8.37 8.77 18.17
C ARG A 39 8.05 7.43 17.52
N TYR A 40 9.02 6.86 16.83
CA TYR A 40 8.93 5.45 16.40
C TYR A 40 8.82 4.51 17.59
N PHE A 41 8.06 3.46 17.45
CA PHE A 41 8.20 2.28 18.31
C PHE A 41 9.59 1.65 18.11
N ASP A 42 10.02 0.79 19.04
CA ASP A 42 11.20 -0.02 18.79
C ASP A 42 10.96 -1.01 17.61
N GLU A 43 12.05 -1.52 17.03
CA GLU A 43 11.99 -2.36 15.83
C GLU A 43 11.21 -3.66 16.06
N MET A 44 11.26 -4.23 17.25
CA MET A 44 10.53 -5.46 17.59
C MET A 44 9.04 -5.20 17.72
N THR A 45 8.64 -4.07 18.27
CA THR A 45 7.24 -3.65 18.32
C THR A 45 6.72 -3.35 16.92
N ASN A 46 7.49 -2.67 16.07
CA ASN A 46 7.12 -2.44 14.68
C ASN A 46 7.05 -3.74 13.88
N LEU A 47 7.91 -4.71 14.15
CA LEU A 47 7.79 -6.04 13.54
C LEU A 47 6.49 -6.74 13.95
N ALA A 48 6.11 -6.66 15.22
CA ALA A 48 4.84 -7.22 15.69
C ALA A 48 3.64 -6.55 15.02
N GLN A 49 3.67 -5.21 14.89
CA GLN A 49 2.65 -4.46 14.14
C GLN A 49 2.58 -4.92 12.67
N LEU A 50 3.71 -5.08 11.99
CA LEU A 50 3.73 -5.57 10.61
C LEU A 50 3.07 -6.95 10.48
N VAL A 51 3.34 -7.86 11.41
CA VAL A 51 2.72 -9.20 11.43
C VAL A 51 1.22 -9.11 11.66
N GLU A 52 0.77 -8.20 12.52
CA GLU A 52 -0.64 -7.92 12.77
C GLU A 52 -1.35 -7.44 11.51
N GLU A 53 -0.82 -6.41 10.83
CA GLU A 53 -1.42 -5.86 9.60
C GLU A 53 -1.44 -6.90 8.45
N VAL A 54 -0.38 -7.68 8.29
CA VAL A 54 -0.37 -8.81 7.35
C VAL A 54 -1.44 -9.84 7.71
N GLY A 55 -1.68 -10.07 8.99
CA GLY A 55 -2.76 -10.94 9.50
C GLY A 55 -4.15 -10.40 9.12
N GLU A 56 -4.37 -9.07 9.19
CA GLU A 56 -5.63 -8.46 8.79
C GLU A 56 -5.87 -8.57 7.26
N VAL A 57 -4.83 -8.34 6.45
CA VAL A 57 -4.89 -8.63 5.00
C VAL A 57 -5.27 -10.09 4.75
N ALA A 58 -4.62 -11.03 5.43
CA ALA A 58 -4.91 -12.45 5.30
C ALA A 58 -6.34 -12.80 5.74
N ARG A 59 -6.84 -12.16 6.81
CA ARG A 59 -8.21 -12.32 7.30
C ARG A 59 -9.24 -11.89 6.26
N ILE A 60 -9.03 -10.76 5.60
CA ILE A 60 -9.94 -10.29 4.53
C ILE A 60 -9.90 -11.25 3.34
N LEU A 61 -8.71 -11.55 2.82
CA LEU A 61 -8.57 -12.39 1.63
C LEU A 61 -9.09 -13.81 1.83
N SER A 62 -8.87 -14.42 3.00
CA SER A 62 -9.37 -15.75 3.30
C SER A 62 -10.90 -15.84 3.33
N ARG A 63 -11.57 -14.73 3.64
CA ARG A 63 -13.04 -14.65 3.74
C ARG A 63 -13.72 -14.12 2.48
N THR A 64 -13.01 -13.32 1.68
CA THR A 64 -13.56 -12.75 0.43
C THR A 64 -13.23 -13.61 -0.78
N CYS A 65 -12.05 -14.20 -0.84
CA CYS A 65 -11.56 -14.99 -1.97
C CYS A 65 -11.27 -16.45 -1.60
N GLY A 66 -11.23 -16.77 -0.30
CA GLY A 66 -10.94 -18.12 0.20
C GLY A 66 -12.19 -18.89 0.63
N GLU A 67 -11.97 -19.96 1.39
CA GLU A 67 -13.03 -20.87 1.84
C GLU A 67 -13.63 -20.48 3.20
N GLN A 68 -13.11 -19.44 3.88
CA GLN A 68 -13.68 -18.94 5.12
C GLN A 68 -14.80 -17.93 4.85
N SER A 69 -15.71 -17.77 5.82
CA SER A 69 -16.81 -16.82 5.77
C SER A 69 -16.77 -15.86 6.96
N TYR A 70 -17.31 -14.66 6.77
CA TYR A 70 -17.57 -13.76 7.88
C TYR A 70 -18.69 -14.31 8.77
N LYS A 71 -18.60 -14.10 10.07
CA LYS A 71 -19.70 -14.38 10.99
C LYS A 71 -20.86 -13.44 10.72
N LYS A 72 -22.09 -13.90 11.02
CA LYS A 72 -23.28 -13.06 10.89
C LYS A 72 -23.12 -11.76 11.69
N GLY A 73 -23.29 -10.62 11.01
CA GLY A 73 -23.15 -9.28 11.60
C GLY A 73 -21.72 -8.73 11.63
N GLN A 74 -20.74 -9.44 11.08
CA GLN A 74 -19.41 -8.89 10.85
C GLN A 74 -19.35 -8.23 9.47
N GLU A 75 -18.90 -6.97 9.43
CA GLU A 75 -18.59 -6.27 8.20
C GLU A 75 -17.20 -6.66 7.69
N PRO A 76 -17.03 -6.80 6.37
CA PRO A 76 -15.71 -6.93 5.76
C PRO A 76 -14.87 -5.67 6.07
N GLY A 77 -13.60 -5.85 6.42
CA GLY A 77 -12.64 -4.75 6.43
C GLY A 77 -12.32 -4.28 5.00
N ASP A 78 -11.70 -3.10 4.90
CA ASP A 78 -11.22 -2.58 3.61
C ASP A 78 -9.80 -3.10 3.34
N LEU A 79 -9.66 -3.91 2.30
CA LEU A 79 -8.35 -4.43 1.89
C LEU A 79 -7.35 -3.31 1.53
N ALA A 80 -7.84 -2.18 1.02
CA ALA A 80 -6.98 -1.06 0.66
C ALA A 80 -6.36 -0.42 1.91
N ASP A 81 -7.14 -0.27 2.98
CA ASP A 81 -6.65 0.25 4.26
C ASP A 81 -5.60 -0.69 4.87
N GLU A 82 -5.89 -2.01 4.93
CA GLU A 82 -4.93 -2.97 5.50
C GLU A 82 -3.62 -3.06 4.69
N LEU A 83 -3.69 -2.95 3.38
CA LEU A 83 -2.48 -2.88 2.54
C LEU A 83 -1.71 -1.57 2.77
N ALA A 84 -2.41 -0.47 3.01
CA ALA A 84 -1.78 0.81 3.36
C ALA A 84 -1.11 0.74 4.74
N ASP A 85 -1.72 0.05 5.71
CA ASP A 85 -1.13 -0.16 7.04
C ASP A 85 0.13 -1.03 6.98
N VAL A 86 0.12 -2.12 6.18
CA VAL A 86 1.32 -2.91 5.89
C VAL A 86 2.44 -2.04 5.30
N LEU A 87 2.10 -1.16 4.34
CA LEU A 87 3.06 -0.24 3.73
C LEU A 87 3.59 0.77 4.74
N PHE A 88 2.72 1.35 5.58
CA PHE A 88 3.09 2.32 6.60
C PHE A 88 4.12 1.72 7.58
N VAL A 89 3.86 0.55 8.14
CA VAL A 89 4.78 -0.10 9.08
C VAL A 89 6.08 -0.53 8.39
N THR A 90 6.02 -0.98 7.14
CA THR A 90 7.20 -1.26 6.33
C THR A 90 8.08 -0.03 6.16
N ILE A 91 7.48 1.13 5.91
CA ILE A 91 8.19 2.41 5.82
C ILE A 91 8.81 2.79 7.17
N CYS A 92 8.08 2.60 8.29
CA CYS A 92 8.63 2.85 9.62
C CYS A 92 9.91 2.03 9.87
N LEU A 93 9.90 0.75 9.58
CA LEU A 93 11.07 -0.13 9.71
C LEU A 93 12.22 0.31 8.80
N ALA A 94 11.94 0.69 7.57
CA ALA A 94 12.95 1.19 6.64
C ALA A 94 13.59 2.49 7.15
N ASN A 95 12.78 3.44 7.62
CA ASN A 95 13.27 4.71 8.17
C ASN A 95 14.14 4.49 9.41
N GLN A 96 13.73 3.64 10.35
CA GLN A 96 14.49 3.32 11.54
C GLN A 96 15.84 2.65 11.22
N SER A 97 15.87 1.84 10.16
CA SER A 97 17.06 1.12 9.72
C SER A 97 17.93 1.91 8.75
N GLY A 98 17.58 3.15 8.42
CA GLY A 98 18.31 3.99 7.46
C GLY A 98 18.27 3.45 6.02
N ILE A 99 17.22 2.73 5.66
CA ILE A 99 17.06 2.10 4.34
C ILE A 99 16.30 3.04 3.41
N ASN A 100 16.90 3.32 2.24
CA ASN A 100 16.19 3.97 1.13
C ASN A 100 15.39 2.92 0.36
N LEU A 101 14.05 2.96 0.47
CA LEU A 101 13.17 1.99 -0.18
C LEU A 101 13.17 2.11 -1.70
N THR A 102 13.41 3.28 -2.27
CA THR A 102 13.52 3.44 -3.72
C THR A 102 14.67 2.60 -4.26
N ASP A 103 15.85 2.74 -3.67
CA ASP A 103 17.04 2.00 -4.06
C ASP A 103 16.88 0.49 -3.79
N ALA A 104 16.34 0.15 -2.62
CA ALA A 104 16.11 -1.25 -2.25
C ALA A 104 15.13 -1.93 -3.20
N PHE A 105 14.05 -1.25 -3.57
CA PHE A 105 13.03 -1.76 -4.50
C PHE A 105 13.58 -1.93 -5.91
N GLN A 106 14.34 -0.95 -6.42
CA GLN A 106 14.97 -1.03 -7.74
C GLN A 106 15.97 -2.20 -7.82
N ARG A 107 16.83 -2.35 -6.80
CA ARG A 107 17.75 -3.50 -6.73
C ARG A 107 17.02 -4.84 -6.67
N ASN A 108 15.92 -4.89 -5.92
CA ASN A 108 15.10 -6.11 -5.81
C ASN A 108 14.44 -6.47 -7.15
N LEU A 109 13.90 -5.50 -7.88
CA LEU A 109 13.33 -5.70 -9.21
C LEU A 109 14.38 -6.17 -10.22
N ALA A 110 15.56 -5.53 -10.24
CA ALA A 110 16.66 -5.94 -11.11
C ALA A 110 17.09 -7.39 -10.84
N LYS A 111 17.22 -7.76 -9.55
CA LYS A 111 17.54 -9.13 -9.14
C LYS A 111 16.46 -10.14 -9.58
N LYS A 112 15.18 -9.81 -9.40
CA LYS A 112 14.06 -10.67 -9.85
C LYS A 112 14.05 -10.82 -11.36
N THR A 113 14.20 -9.72 -12.09
CA THR A 113 14.25 -9.74 -13.56
C THR A 113 15.38 -10.62 -14.07
N GLY A 114 16.60 -10.48 -13.54
CA GLY A 114 17.73 -11.31 -13.94
C GLY A 114 17.53 -12.79 -13.63
N ARG A 115 16.93 -13.12 -12.48
CA ARG A 115 16.65 -14.51 -12.07
C ARG A 115 15.52 -15.15 -12.88
N ASP A 116 14.47 -14.41 -13.15
CA ASP A 116 13.19 -14.96 -13.62
C ASP A 116 12.87 -14.56 -15.08
N ALA A 117 13.84 -14.00 -15.83
CA ALA A 117 13.63 -13.43 -17.16
C ALA A 117 12.91 -14.37 -18.15
N THR A 118 13.18 -15.69 -18.09
CA THR A 118 12.53 -16.70 -18.92
C THR A 118 11.66 -17.67 -18.12
N ARG A 119 11.94 -17.83 -16.82
CA ARG A 119 11.33 -18.83 -15.96
C ARG A 119 9.79 -18.81 -15.95
N HIS A 120 9.19 -17.63 -15.90
CA HIS A 120 7.73 -17.49 -15.88
C HIS A 120 7.13 -17.68 -17.28
N GLN A 121 7.82 -17.23 -18.33
CA GLN A 121 7.38 -17.40 -19.72
C GLN A 121 7.37 -18.89 -20.12
N GLU A 122 8.32 -19.66 -19.62
CA GLU A 122 8.44 -21.10 -19.87
C GLU A 122 7.53 -21.96 -18.98
N ASN A 123 6.83 -21.35 -18.01
CA ASN A 123 5.96 -22.08 -17.09
C ASN A 123 4.58 -22.35 -17.70
N PRO A 124 4.26 -23.61 -18.06
CA PRO A 124 2.99 -23.94 -18.71
C PRO A 124 1.76 -23.69 -17.82
N LYS A 125 1.93 -23.66 -16.48
CA LYS A 125 0.85 -23.33 -15.55
C LYS A 125 0.42 -21.87 -15.61
N LEU A 126 1.33 -20.95 -15.96
CA LEU A 126 1.01 -19.53 -16.10
C LEU A 126 0.36 -19.24 -17.46
N SER A 127 0.82 -19.87 -18.55
CA SER A 127 0.24 -19.72 -19.88
C SER A 127 -1.16 -20.34 -20.02
N ALA A 128 -1.49 -21.39 -19.25
CA ALA A 128 -2.81 -22.01 -19.25
C ALA A 128 -3.90 -21.12 -18.60
N ARG A 129 -3.54 -20.31 -17.62
CA ARG A 129 -4.48 -19.42 -16.89
C ARG A 129 -4.92 -18.20 -17.70
N SER A 130 -4.12 -17.73 -18.63
CA SER A 130 -4.47 -16.59 -19.49
C SER A 130 -5.54 -16.92 -20.54
N LYS A 131 -5.82 -18.21 -20.79
CA LYS A 131 -6.87 -18.65 -21.72
C LYS A 131 -8.27 -18.71 -21.13
N THR A 132 -8.41 -18.69 -19.80
CA THR A 132 -9.71 -18.80 -19.12
C THR A 132 -10.41 -17.45 -18.88
N ILE A 133 -9.68 -16.33 -19.02
CA ILE A 133 -10.23 -14.98 -18.78
C ILE A 133 -10.79 -14.34 -20.07
N SER A 134 -10.63 -14.98 -21.23
CA SER A 134 -11.04 -14.41 -22.53
C SER A 134 -12.38 -14.94 -23.05
N ASN A 135 -13.17 -15.71 -22.29
CA ASN A 135 -14.41 -16.33 -22.71
C ASN A 135 -15.57 -16.18 -21.69
N GLU A 136 -15.71 -15.00 -21.05
CA GLU A 136 -16.98 -14.62 -20.42
C GLU A 136 -17.32 -13.17 -20.72
#